data_982100a85a9493a26d751b5ab0f10cdf
#
_entry.id   982100a85a9493a26d751b5ab0f10cdf
#
_cell.length_a   1.000
_cell.length_b   1.000
_cell.length_c   1.000
_cell.angle_alpha   90.00
_cell.angle_beta   90.00
_cell.angle_gamma   90.00
#
_symmetry.space_group_name_H-M   'P 1'
#
loop_
_entity.id
_entity.type
_entity.pdbx_description
1 polymer ?
#
loop_
_entity_poly.entity_id
_entity_poly.type
_entity_poly.pdbx_seq_one_letter_code
_entity_poly.pdbx_strand_id
1 'polypeptide(L)'
;MGRANTIMTPLSPLRLTRDLLAFNTINPPGQEEDCARHLGRLLEAAGFSVAYHAFEPTRTSVIATIGGKQEKPPICFTGHIDIVPLGAAKWSKDPFAGETDGDRLYGRGSTDMKSGIAAFIFAALNLAPHLKNSPGLTLVLTASEELGCEGAKYLAGEKLLDRAGAIVVAEPTANLPYIGHKGLLWVEIETKGKTAHASMPEQGENALLKMNQIVSRIDNFDWKHHCGTDCHHVMGKPTMNIATFNSGLNTNSVPDAARVTVDMRTVPGIDHVHLCRSLETLIGPLGTMRKIIETPPLYSEPDEWIESVFDAAQAFTGQRPPPSTIMFSTDGADLQRGYGGGVPTVILGPGEPSLAHQTDEWCSVGKIEVSVEMFERVIREWNGI
;
A
#
# COMPACT_ATOMS: atom_id res chain seq x y z
N MET A 1 -1.37 34.28 -39.53
CA MET A 1 -1.32 33.82 -38.14
C MET A 1 -1.00 32.31 -38.15
N GLY A 2 0.28 31.99 -37.94
CA GLY A 2 0.78 30.63 -37.98
C GLY A 2 0.31 29.87 -36.75
N ARG A 3 -0.36 28.72 -36.97
CA ARG A 3 -0.56 27.74 -35.91
C ARG A 3 0.83 27.19 -35.56
N ALA A 4 1.30 27.44 -34.34
CA ALA A 4 2.47 26.78 -33.81
C ALA A 4 2.14 25.28 -33.77
N ASN A 5 2.81 24.47 -34.62
CA ASN A 5 2.87 23.04 -34.48
C ASN A 5 3.60 22.74 -33.17
N THR A 6 2.83 22.57 -32.09
CA THR A 6 3.37 21.99 -30.86
C THR A 6 3.76 20.54 -31.22
N ILE A 7 5.04 20.31 -31.44
CA ILE A 7 5.59 18.96 -31.56
C ILE A 7 5.30 18.28 -30.22
N MET A 8 4.26 17.44 -30.19
CA MET A 8 3.98 16.63 -29.02
C MET A 8 5.17 15.69 -28.83
N THR A 9 5.92 15.93 -27.78
CA THR A 9 7.01 15.01 -27.39
C THR A 9 6.42 13.61 -27.22
N PRO A 10 7.02 12.57 -27.79
CA PRO A 10 6.52 11.20 -27.66
C PRO A 10 6.34 10.83 -26.20
N LEU A 11 5.32 10.05 -25.89
CA LEU A 11 5.13 9.52 -24.55
C LEU A 11 6.35 8.65 -24.19
N SER A 12 6.86 8.83 -22.98
CA SER A 12 7.93 8.00 -22.39
C SER A 12 7.60 7.70 -20.93
N PRO A 13 8.22 6.69 -20.31
CA PRO A 13 7.99 6.41 -18.90
C PRO A 13 8.28 7.62 -17.99
N LEU A 14 9.39 8.30 -18.28
CA LEU A 14 9.79 9.52 -17.57
C LEU A 14 8.75 10.64 -17.74
N ARG A 15 8.24 10.85 -18.97
CA ARG A 15 7.21 11.85 -19.22
C ARG A 15 5.92 11.50 -18.50
N LEU A 16 5.47 10.25 -18.59
CA LEU A 16 4.26 9.81 -17.88
C LEU A 16 4.40 10.00 -16.37
N THR A 17 5.57 9.68 -15.79
CA THR A 17 5.83 9.93 -14.37
C THR A 17 5.68 11.42 -14.04
N ARG A 18 6.27 12.32 -14.84
CA ARG A 18 6.11 13.77 -14.64
C ARG A 18 4.65 14.22 -14.71
N ASP A 19 3.93 13.73 -15.71
CA ASP A 19 2.51 14.03 -15.88
C ASP A 19 1.71 13.59 -14.63
N LEU A 20 2.04 12.44 -14.02
CA LEU A 20 1.43 11.96 -12.78
C LEU A 20 1.83 12.77 -11.56
N LEU A 21 3.10 13.21 -11.46
CA LEU A 21 3.57 14.04 -10.35
C LEU A 21 2.87 15.41 -10.32
N ALA A 22 2.46 15.92 -11.47
CA ALA A 22 1.73 17.20 -11.55
C ALA A 22 0.33 17.16 -10.92
N PHE A 23 -0.27 15.98 -10.72
CA PHE A 23 -1.51 15.85 -9.97
C PHE A 23 -1.25 15.90 -8.48
N ASN A 24 -1.81 16.91 -7.81
CA ASN A 24 -1.80 16.98 -6.35
C ASN A 24 -2.84 16.03 -5.77
N THR A 25 -2.41 14.84 -5.46
CA THR A 25 -3.22 13.77 -4.85
C THR A 25 -2.82 13.54 -3.38
N ILE A 26 -2.39 14.61 -2.68
CA ILE A 26 -2.05 14.53 -1.25
C ILE A 26 -3.24 14.00 -0.46
N ASN A 27 -2.98 12.99 0.35
CA ASN A 27 -3.94 12.32 1.19
C ASN A 27 -3.50 12.40 2.68
N PRO A 28 -4.28 13.01 3.59
CA PRO A 28 -5.55 13.69 3.34
C PRO A 28 -5.41 15.05 2.64
N PRO A 29 -6.46 15.59 1.98
CA PRO A 29 -7.84 15.05 1.92
C PRO A 29 -8.07 13.98 0.86
N GLY A 30 -7.13 13.80 -0.11
CA GLY A 30 -7.26 12.96 -1.28
C GLY A 30 -8.10 13.59 -2.40
N GLN A 31 -7.52 13.65 -3.61
CA GLN A 31 -8.15 14.20 -4.82
C GLN A 31 -7.67 13.41 -6.04
N GLU A 32 -7.91 12.11 -6.03
CA GLU A 32 -7.36 11.19 -7.02
C GLU A 32 -8.13 11.18 -8.34
N GLU A 33 -9.36 11.69 -8.38
CA GLU A 33 -10.25 11.57 -9.54
C GLU A 33 -9.64 12.08 -10.84
N ASP A 34 -9.02 13.25 -10.85
CA ASP A 34 -8.44 13.81 -12.07
C ASP A 34 -7.28 12.98 -12.58
N CYS A 35 -6.43 12.47 -11.67
CA CYS A 35 -5.34 11.54 -11.99
C CYS A 35 -5.90 10.22 -12.53
N ALA A 36 -6.89 9.63 -11.86
CA ALA A 36 -7.57 8.41 -12.28
C ALA A 36 -8.17 8.55 -13.68
N ARG A 37 -8.87 9.66 -13.95
CA ARG A 37 -9.46 9.92 -15.27
C ARG A 37 -8.41 10.18 -16.35
N HIS A 38 -7.29 10.81 -16.01
CA HIS A 38 -6.16 10.98 -16.94
C HIS A 38 -5.62 9.61 -17.38
N LEU A 39 -5.35 8.74 -16.42
CA LEU A 39 -4.84 7.39 -16.65
C LEU A 39 -5.86 6.52 -17.40
N GLY A 40 -7.13 6.58 -17.01
CA GLY A 40 -8.19 5.83 -17.69
C GLY A 40 -8.33 6.22 -19.15
N ARG A 41 -8.34 7.52 -19.50
CA ARG A 41 -8.39 7.96 -20.92
C ARG A 41 -7.18 7.47 -21.73
N LEU A 42 -5.99 7.43 -21.12
CA LEU A 42 -4.80 6.90 -21.77
C LEU A 42 -4.95 5.42 -22.11
N LEU A 43 -5.49 4.65 -21.16
CA LEU A 43 -5.73 3.21 -21.32
C LEU A 43 -6.88 2.91 -22.30
N GLU A 44 -7.97 3.68 -22.26
CA GLU A 44 -9.08 3.60 -23.23
C GLU A 44 -8.59 3.80 -24.67
N ALA A 45 -7.71 4.81 -24.87
CA ALA A 45 -7.12 5.08 -26.18
C ALA A 45 -6.26 3.93 -26.70
N ALA A 46 -5.67 3.12 -25.80
CA ALA A 46 -4.90 1.92 -26.12
C ALA A 46 -5.77 0.65 -26.29
N GLY A 47 -7.10 0.76 -26.06
CA GLY A 47 -8.05 -0.32 -26.27
C GLY A 47 -8.39 -1.14 -25.03
N PHE A 48 -8.05 -0.65 -23.82
CA PHE A 48 -8.51 -1.24 -22.58
C PHE A 48 -9.99 -0.91 -22.34
N SER A 49 -10.72 -1.83 -21.70
CA SER A 49 -12.01 -1.55 -21.07
C SER A 49 -11.73 -0.95 -19.70
N VAL A 50 -12.24 0.25 -19.44
CA VAL A 50 -11.95 1.01 -18.21
C VAL A 50 -13.21 1.23 -17.40
N ALA A 51 -13.12 0.97 -16.09
CA ALA A 51 -14.16 1.24 -15.10
C ALA A 51 -13.59 2.12 -13.99
N TYR A 52 -14.39 3.11 -13.57
CA TYR A 52 -14.06 4.03 -12.50
C TYR A 52 -14.90 3.73 -11.27
N HIS A 53 -14.29 3.60 -10.11
CA HIS A 53 -14.92 3.23 -8.86
C HIS A 53 -14.58 4.25 -7.77
N ALA A 54 -15.54 5.12 -7.45
CA ALA A 54 -15.39 6.11 -6.38
C ALA A 54 -16.04 5.58 -5.09
N PHE A 55 -15.30 5.53 -3.99
CA PHE A 55 -15.86 5.20 -2.68
C PHE A 55 -16.29 6.46 -1.91
N GLU A 56 -15.75 7.62 -2.26
CA GLU A 56 -16.13 8.95 -1.80
C GLU A 56 -15.96 9.95 -2.95
N PRO A 57 -16.54 11.16 -2.84
CA PRO A 57 -16.28 12.23 -3.81
C PRO A 57 -14.76 12.47 -3.98
N THR A 58 -14.27 12.56 -5.21
CA THR A 58 -12.86 12.72 -5.57
C THR A 58 -11.91 11.56 -5.29
N ARG A 59 -12.38 10.48 -4.63
CA ARG A 59 -11.61 9.30 -4.24
C ARG A 59 -11.87 8.15 -5.20
N THR A 60 -11.30 8.22 -6.39
CA THR A 60 -11.62 7.32 -7.51
C THR A 60 -10.48 6.37 -7.82
N SER A 61 -10.77 5.06 -7.76
CA SER A 61 -9.93 3.98 -8.26
C SER A 61 -10.29 3.62 -9.70
N VAL A 62 -9.36 3.01 -10.44
CA VAL A 62 -9.57 2.57 -11.83
C VAL A 62 -9.28 1.08 -11.96
N ILE A 63 -10.16 0.37 -12.66
CA ILE A 63 -9.89 -0.98 -13.15
C ILE A 63 -9.88 -0.92 -14.68
N ALA A 64 -8.77 -1.30 -15.30
CA ALA A 64 -8.60 -1.34 -16.75
C ALA A 64 -8.20 -2.74 -17.20
N THR A 65 -8.90 -3.32 -18.18
CA THR A 65 -8.69 -4.69 -18.63
C THR A 65 -8.54 -4.78 -20.14
N ILE A 66 -7.66 -5.68 -20.60
CA ILE A 66 -7.52 -6.04 -22.01
C ILE A 66 -7.28 -7.55 -22.12
N GLY A 67 -7.89 -8.24 -23.10
CA GLY A 67 -7.82 -9.69 -23.22
C GLY A 67 -8.71 -10.41 -22.18
N GLY A 68 -8.18 -11.45 -21.55
CA GLY A 68 -8.84 -12.11 -20.40
C GLY A 68 -9.99 -13.05 -20.73
N LYS A 69 -10.21 -13.40 -22.01
CA LYS A 69 -11.31 -14.30 -22.43
C LYS A 69 -10.91 -15.78 -22.45
N GLN A 70 -9.69 -16.09 -22.03
CA GLN A 70 -9.15 -17.44 -21.97
C GLN A 70 -9.40 -18.10 -20.60
N GLU A 71 -9.17 -19.41 -20.51
CA GLU A 71 -9.27 -20.14 -19.25
C GLU A 71 -8.26 -19.65 -18.21
N LYS A 72 -6.98 -19.43 -18.65
CA LYS A 72 -5.95 -18.82 -17.80
C LYS A 72 -6.36 -17.37 -17.45
N PRO A 73 -6.43 -17.02 -16.16
CA PRO A 73 -6.79 -15.66 -15.74
C PRO A 73 -5.76 -14.61 -16.18
N PRO A 74 -6.16 -13.32 -16.32
CA PRO A 74 -5.22 -12.26 -16.60
C PRO A 74 -4.20 -12.08 -15.44
N ILE A 75 -3.03 -11.53 -15.77
CA ILE A 75 -2.13 -10.99 -14.77
C ILE A 75 -2.62 -9.60 -14.35
N CYS A 76 -2.52 -9.28 -13.05
CA CYS A 76 -2.87 -7.98 -12.50
C CYS A 76 -1.61 -7.18 -12.17
N PHE A 77 -1.56 -5.91 -12.57
CA PHE A 77 -0.61 -4.93 -12.03
C PHE A 77 -1.39 -3.89 -11.24
N THR A 78 -0.85 -3.49 -10.10
CA THR A 78 -1.51 -2.52 -9.22
C THR A 78 -0.54 -1.50 -8.65
N GLY A 79 -1.09 -0.32 -8.32
CA GLY A 79 -0.42 0.74 -7.60
C GLY A 79 -1.37 1.85 -7.20
N HIS A 80 -1.02 2.58 -6.12
CA HIS A 80 -1.81 3.68 -5.62
C HIS A 80 -1.43 5.02 -6.25
N ILE A 81 -2.43 5.89 -6.44
CA ILE A 81 -2.26 7.20 -7.07
C ILE A 81 -2.28 8.38 -6.09
N ASP A 82 -2.62 8.14 -4.83
CA ASP A 82 -2.47 9.12 -3.76
C ASP A 82 -1.01 9.22 -3.28
N ILE A 83 -0.72 10.26 -2.52
CA ILE A 83 0.60 10.56 -1.97
C ILE A 83 0.46 11.16 -0.58
N VAL A 84 1.46 10.95 0.30
CA VAL A 84 1.50 11.57 1.62
C VAL A 84 1.74 13.08 1.56
N PRO A 85 1.42 13.84 2.64
CA PRO A 85 1.77 15.25 2.77
C PRO A 85 3.28 15.52 2.60
N LEU A 86 3.60 16.75 2.20
CA LEU A 86 4.98 17.16 1.90
C LEU A 86 5.93 17.19 3.12
N GLY A 87 5.37 17.16 4.34
CA GLY A 87 6.12 17.34 5.57
C GLY A 87 6.42 18.81 5.88
N ALA A 88 7.11 19.05 7.01
CA ALA A 88 7.42 20.38 7.50
C ALA A 88 8.73 20.97 6.94
N ALA A 89 9.62 20.15 6.41
CA ALA A 89 10.89 20.59 5.87
C ALA A 89 10.70 21.26 4.49
N LYS A 90 11.52 22.27 4.19
CA LYS A 90 11.48 22.94 2.90
C LYS A 90 12.06 22.05 1.81
N TRP A 91 11.32 21.85 0.73
CA TRP A 91 11.79 21.18 -0.47
C TRP A 91 12.79 22.04 -1.25
N SER A 92 13.84 21.43 -1.76
CA SER A 92 14.83 22.09 -2.63
C SER A 92 14.37 22.21 -4.08
N LYS A 93 13.44 21.33 -4.50
CA LYS A 93 12.79 21.29 -5.82
C LYS A 93 11.28 21.41 -5.64
N ASP A 94 10.57 21.84 -6.67
CA ASP A 94 9.09 21.80 -6.64
C ASP A 94 8.61 20.35 -6.61
N PRO A 95 7.88 19.93 -5.56
CA PRO A 95 7.46 18.54 -5.39
C PRO A 95 6.49 18.01 -6.47
N PHE A 96 5.94 18.91 -7.31
CA PHE A 96 4.99 18.57 -8.37
C PHE A 96 5.53 18.79 -9.79
N ALA A 97 6.73 19.37 -9.94
CA ALA A 97 7.27 19.71 -11.25
C ALA A 97 7.95 18.54 -11.98
N GLY A 98 8.35 17.49 -11.26
CA GLY A 98 9.08 16.37 -11.86
C GLY A 98 10.43 16.78 -12.46
N GLU A 99 11.16 17.67 -11.77
CA GLU A 99 12.49 18.11 -12.22
C GLU A 99 13.49 16.95 -12.18
N THR A 100 14.39 16.91 -13.18
CA THR A 100 15.49 15.93 -13.17
C THR A 100 16.82 16.61 -12.89
N ASP A 101 17.68 15.89 -12.14
CA ASP A 101 19.09 16.23 -11.93
C ASP A 101 19.90 14.94 -12.07
N GLY A 102 20.61 14.82 -13.21
CA GLY A 102 21.23 13.55 -13.61
C GLY A 102 20.20 12.43 -13.72
N ASP A 103 20.41 11.33 -12.98
CA ASP A 103 19.53 10.17 -12.92
C ASP A 103 18.36 10.33 -11.94
N ARG A 104 18.21 11.45 -11.26
CA ARG A 104 17.21 11.66 -10.22
C ARG A 104 16.03 12.45 -10.76
N LEU A 105 14.83 11.85 -10.73
CA LEU A 105 13.56 12.52 -10.96
C LEU A 105 12.95 12.89 -9.62
N TYR A 106 12.92 14.18 -9.29
CA TYR A 106 12.41 14.70 -8.02
C TYR A 106 10.90 14.92 -8.06
N GLY A 107 10.22 14.59 -6.96
CA GLY A 107 8.82 14.90 -6.74
C GLY A 107 8.19 14.02 -5.67
N ARG A 108 7.17 14.52 -4.97
CA ARG A 108 6.38 13.72 -4.04
C ARG A 108 5.59 12.67 -4.82
N GLY A 109 5.75 11.39 -4.44
CA GLY A 109 5.20 10.25 -5.17
C GLY A 109 6.09 9.76 -6.30
N SER A 110 7.29 10.33 -6.50
CA SER A 110 8.21 9.82 -7.51
C SER A 110 8.75 8.44 -7.18
N THR A 111 9.03 8.19 -5.92
CA THR A 111 9.43 6.87 -5.41
C THR A 111 8.21 6.06 -5.01
N ASP A 112 7.23 6.68 -4.33
CA ASP A 112 6.08 6.05 -3.72
C ASP A 112 4.78 6.66 -4.23
N MET A 113 4.13 6.06 -5.29
CA MET A 113 4.67 5.02 -6.18
C MET A 113 4.35 5.33 -7.66
N LYS A 114 4.17 6.63 -8.01
CA LYS A 114 3.75 7.08 -9.37
C LYS A 114 4.74 6.66 -10.47
N SER A 115 6.03 6.47 -10.15
CA SER A 115 7.00 5.94 -11.12
C SER A 115 6.75 4.46 -11.45
N GLY A 116 6.37 3.67 -10.45
CA GLY A 116 5.97 2.27 -10.64
C GLY A 116 4.73 2.18 -11.52
N ILE A 117 3.72 3.02 -11.26
CA ILE A 117 2.52 3.13 -12.10
C ILE A 117 2.88 3.52 -13.54
N ALA A 118 3.70 4.54 -13.73
CA ALA A 118 4.12 4.99 -15.04
C ALA A 118 4.85 3.87 -15.81
N ALA A 119 5.69 3.09 -15.12
CA ALA A 119 6.43 1.99 -15.72
C ALA A 119 5.50 0.87 -16.21
N PHE A 120 4.58 0.37 -15.38
CA PHE A 120 3.70 -0.72 -15.83
C PHE A 120 2.63 -0.25 -16.83
N ILE A 121 2.16 0.99 -16.73
CA ILE A 121 1.25 1.54 -17.75
C ILE A 121 1.98 1.65 -19.10
N PHE A 122 3.21 2.15 -19.10
CA PHE A 122 3.98 2.25 -20.36
C PHE A 122 4.24 0.88 -20.96
N ALA A 123 4.60 -0.12 -20.16
CA ALA A 123 4.71 -1.51 -20.60
C ALA A 123 3.38 -2.05 -21.16
N ALA A 124 2.27 -1.77 -20.49
CA ALA A 124 0.94 -2.17 -20.95
C ALA A 124 0.55 -1.53 -22.28
N LEU A 125 0.85 -0.24 -22.49
CA LEU A 125 0.60 0.47 -23.76
C LEU A 125 1.39 -0.13 -24.91
N ASN A 126 2.66 -0.47 -24.69
CA ASN A 126 3.53 -1.11 -25.71
C ASN A 126 3.00 -2.49 -26.12
N LEU A 127 2.42 -3.22 -25.18
CA LEU A 127 1.96 -4.58 -25.40
C LEU A 127 0.46 -4.69 -25.77
N ALA A 128 -0.33 -3.64 -25.60
CA ALA A 128 -1.78 -3.65 -25.84
C ALA A 128 -2.21 -4.27 -27.18
N PRO A 129 -1.52 -4.02 -28.33
CA PRO A 129 -1.88 -4.66 -29.59
C PRO A 129 -1.85 -6.19 -29.56
N HIS A 130 -0.99 -6.77 -28.71
CA HIS A 130 -0.75 -8.22 -28.63
C HIS A 130 -1.64 -8.92 -27.58
N LEU A 131 -2.28 -8.15 -26.67
CA LEU A 131 -2.99 -8.71 -25.51
C LEU A 131 -4.45 -9.09 -25.78
N LYS A 132 -5.08 -8.64 -26.88
CA LYS A 132 -6.52 -8.82 -27.15
C LYS A 132 -6.99 -10.27 -27.13
N ASN A 133 -6.16 -11.20 -27.56
CA ASN A 133 -6.49 -12.62 -27.69
C ASN A 133 -5.62 -13.50 -26.76
N SER A 134 -5.05 -12.94 -25.72
CA SER A 134 -4.22 -13.61 -24.72
C SER A 134 -4.98 -13.83 -23.40
N PRO A 135 -4.41 -14.51 -22.40
CA PRO A 135 -4.90 -14.52 -21.04
C PRO A 135 -5.27 -13.14 -20.49
N GLY A 136 -4.54 -12.10 -20.91
CA GLY A 136 -4.88 -10.71 -20.68
C GLY A 136 -4.10 -10.04 -19.56
N LEU A 137 -4.40 -8.74 -19.40
CA LEU A 137 -3.81 -7.86 -18.41
C LEU A 137 -4.93 -7.04 -17.75
N THR A 138 -4.90 -7.01 -16.41
CA THR A 138 -5.72 -6.12 -15.60
C THR A 138 -4.81 -5.11 -14.91
N LEU A 139 -5.17 -3.84 -14.94
CA LEU A 139 -4.51 -2.78 -14.20
C LEU A 139 -5.48 -2.26 -13.15
N VAL A 140 -5.06 -2.24 -11.89
CA VAL A 140 -5.84 -1.70 -10.76
C VAL A 140 -5.08 -0.51 -10.20
N LEU A 141 -5.63 0.69 -10.36
CA LEU A 141 -5.07 1.93 -9.87
C LEU A 141 -5.92 2.40 -8.70
N THR A 142 -5.37 2.36 -7.52
CA THR A 142 -6.13 2.57 -6.28
C THR A 142 -5.99 3.99 -5.77
N ALA A 143 -7.05 4.48 -5.15
CA ALA A 143 -7.04 5.69 -4.36
C ALA A 143 -6.88 5.32 -2.88
N SER A 144 -6.24 6.19 -2.07
CA SER A 144 -6.18 6.09 -0.60
C SER A 144 -5.50 4.82 -0.06
N GLU A 145 -4.33 4.51 -0.59
CA GLU A 145 -3.47 3.49 0.02
C GLU A 145 -2.89 3.99 1.34
N GLU A 146 -2.37 5.23 1.35
CA GLU A 146 -1.59 5.88 2.40
C GLU A 146 -2.35 6.08 3.74
N LEU A 147 -3.67 5.96 3.72
CA LEU A 147 -4.53 5.97 4.92
C LEU A 147 -5.10 4.59 5.26
N GLY A 148 -4.49 3.53 4.75
CA GLY A 148 -4.84 2.15 5.08
C GLY A 148 -5.59 1.40 3.99
N CYS A 149 -5.21 1.57 2.74
CA CYS A 149 -5.67 0.80 1.58
C CYS A 149 -7.19 0.90 1.33
N GLU A 150 -7.79 2.09 1.55
CA GLU A 150 -9.26 2.25 1.51
C GLU A 150 -9.83 1.90 0.14
N GLY A 151 -9.17 2.32 -0.96
CA GLY A 151 -9.60 2.00 -2.32
C GLY A 151 -9.53 0.51 -2.62
N ALA A 152 -8.45 -0.16 -2.25
CA ALA A 152 -8.32 -1.61 -2.43
C ALA A 152 -9.37 -2.38 -1.61
N LYS A 153 -9.61 -1.96 -0.36
CA LYS A 153 -10.66 -2.51 0.51
C LYS A 153 -12.05 -2.33 -0.09
N TYR A 154 -12.33 -1.15 -0.63
CA TYR A 154 -13.61 -0.88 -1.29
C TYR A 154 -13.79 -1.80 -2.50
N LEU A 155 -12.79 -1.90 -3.40
CA LEU A 155 -12.88 -2.76 -4.57
C LEU A 155 -13.10 -4.24 -4.21
N ALA A 156 -12.39 -4.73 -3.19
CA ALA A 156 -12.53 -6.09 -2.69
C ALA A 156 -13.88 -6.33 -1.99
N GLY A 157 -14.32 -5.38 -1.14
CA GLY A 157 -15.56 -5.49 -0.37
C GLY A 157 -16.81 -5.46 -1.25
N GLU A 158 -16.83 -4.59 -2.25
CA GLU A 158 -17.92 -4.48 -3.23
C GLU A 158 -17.86 -5.55 -4.33
N LYS A 159 -16.85 -6.45 -4.28
CA LYS A 159 -16.64 -7.54 -5.26
C LYS A 159 -16.53 -7.03 -6.70
N LEU A 160 -15.81 -5.93 -6.87
CA LEU A 160 -15.61 -5.28 -8.18
C LEU A 160 -14.44 -5.90 -8.96
N LEU A 161 -13.64 -6.72 -8.32
CA LEU A 161 -12.53 -7.46 -8.91
C LEU A 161 -13.08 -8.75 -9.57
N ASP A 162 -12.77 -8.98 -10.84
CA ASP A 162 -13.23 -10.18 -11.56
C ASP A 162 -12.33 -11.39 -11.18
N ARG A 163 -11.19 -11.55 -11.83
CA ARG A 163 -10.22 -12.62 -11.55
C ARG A 163 -8.82 -12.18 -11.89
N ALA A 164 -7.84 -12.72 -11.17
CA ALA A 164 -6.42 -12.59 -11.48
C ALA A 164 -5.72 -13.94 -11.26
N GLY A 165 -4.74 -14.25 -12.10
CA GLY A 165 -3.92 -15.44 -11.92
C GLY A 165 -2.60 -15.14 -11.20
N ALA A 166 -2.16 -13.88 -11.22
CA ALA A 166 -1.00 -13.37 -10.51
C ALA A 166 -1.15 -11.86 -10.30
N ILE A 167 -0.45 -11.29 -9.32
CA ILE A 167 -0.47 -9.86 -8.99
C ILE A 167 0.96 -9.33 -8.89
N VAL A 168 1.24 -8.20 -9.54
CA VAL A 168 2.43 -7.39 -9.34
C VAL A 168 2.02 -6.06 -8.70
N VAL A 169 2.56 -5.76 -7.52
CA VAL A 169 2.37 -4.50 -6.81
C VAL A 169 3.59 -3.62 -7.05
N ALA A 170 3.43 -2.49 -7.74
CA ALA A 170 4.56 -1.70 -8.24
C ALA A 170 5.16 -0.72 -7.20
N GLU A 171 5.18 -1.11 -5.95
CA GLU A 171 5.72 -0.38 -4.79
C GLU A 171 7.25 -0.21 -4.83
N PRO A 172 7.80 0.75 -4.06
CA PRO A 172 9.24 1.02 -4.05
C PRO A 172 10.04 -0.16 -3.48
N THR A 173 10.75 -0.86 -4.36
CA THR A 173 11.61 -1.99 -4.02
C THR A 173 12.97 -1.94 -4.69
N ALA A 174 13.32 -0.82 -5.30
CA ALA A 174 14.56 -0.65 -6.06
C ALA A 174 14.75 -1.70 -7.19
N ASN A 175 13.63 -2.18 -7.78
CA ASN A 175 13.58 -3.25 -8.79
C ASN A 175 13.99 -4.65 -8.26
N LEU A 176 13.92 -4.86 -6.97
CA LEU A 176 14.10 -6.19 -6.37
C LEU A 176 12.75 -6.78 -5.96
N PRO A 177 12.46 -8.04 -6.32
CA PRO A 177 11.18 -8.65 -6.01
C PRO A 177 11.09 -9.10 -4.55
N TYR A 178 9.90 -8.90 -3.96
CA TYR A 178 9.52 -9.37 -2.63
C TYR A 178 8.20 -10.14 -2.70
N ILE A 179 8.01 -11.10 -1.78
CA ILE A 179 6.88 -12.03 -1.81
C ILE A 179 5.82 -11.75 -0.73
N GLY A 180 5.88 -10.58 -0.10
CA GLY A 180 4.88 -10.19 0.88
C GLY A 180 5.33 -9.17 1.90
N HIS A 181 4.47 -8.95 2.90
CA HIS A 181 4.69 -8.06 4.05
C HIS A 181 3.85 -8.49 5.25
N LYS A 182 4.25 -8.04 6.45
CA LYS A 182 3.42 -8.21 7.65
C LYS A 182 2.11 -7.44 7.51
N GLY A 183 1.07 -7.94 8.17
CA GLY A 183 -0.17 -7.21 8.38
C GLY A 183 0.01 -6.10 9.40
N LEU A 184 -0.87 -5.13 9.35
CA LEU A 184 -0.92 -3.97 10.22
C LEU A 184 -2.27 -3.94 10.94
N LEU A 185 -2.26 -3.81 12.26
CA LEU A 185 -3.46 -3.54 13.06
C LEU A 185 -3.12 -2.49 14.12
N TRP A 186 -3.66 -1.29 13.93
CA TRP A 186 -3.58 -0.23 14.92
C TRP A 186 -4.89 -0.10 15.67
N VAL A 187 -4.79 -0.05 16.98
CA VAL A 187 -5.94 0.15 17.85
C VAL A 187 -5.70 1.31 18.81
N GLU A 188 -6.77 2.00 19.17
CA GLU A 188 -6.81 2.93 20.28
C GLU A 188 -7.65 2.34 21.39
N ILE A 189 -7.15 2.41 22.61
CA ILE A 189 -7.85 1.98 23.82
C ILE A 189 -8.07 3.19 24.71
N GLU A 190 -9.30 3.36 25.19
CA GLU A 190 -9.71 4.44 26.09
C GLU A 190 -10.22 3.87 27.41
N THR A 191 -9.82 4.48 28.51
CA THR A 191 -10.41 4.25 29.83
C THR A 191 -11.05 5.53 30.33
N LYS A 192 -12.18 5.39 31.02
CA LYS A 192 -12.92 6.48 31.64
C LYS A 192 -12.88 6.37 33.18
N GLY A 193 -12.83 7.50 33.82
CA GLY A 193 -12.82 7.65 35.26
C GLY A 193 -13.74 8.73 35.71
N LYS A 194 -13.47 9.25 36.90
CA LYS A 194 -14.17 10.38 37.52
C LYS A 194 -13.16 11.31 38.16
N THR A 195 -13.17 12.58 37.77
CA THR A 195 -12.27 13.56 38.37
C THR A 195 -12.64 13.84 39.84
N ALA A 196 -11.60 14.13 40.63
CA ALA A 196 -11.72 14.60 42.03
C ALA A 196 -10.46 15.41 42.36
N HIS A 197 -10.50 16.16 43.46
CA HIS A 197 -9.31 16.84 43.97
C HIS A 197 -8.26 15.80 44.41
N ALA A 198 -6.99 15.99 44.06
CA ALA A 198 -5.95 15.00 44.33
C ALA A 198 -5.73 14.69 45.83
N SER A 199 -6.18 15.58 46.76
CA SER A 199 -6.14 15.31 48.20
C SER A 199 -7.28 14.41 48.69
N MET A 200 -8.25 14.10 47.83
CA MET A 200 -9.41 13.25 48.12
C MET A 200 -9.63 12.25 46.98
N PRO A 201 -8.60 11.41 46.61
CA PRO A 201 -8.64 10.56 45.43
C PRO A 201 -9.76 9.50 45.53
N GLU A 202 -10.20 9.12 46.71
CA GLU A 202 -11.28 8.17 46.98
C GLU A 202 -12.64 8.65 46.47
N GLN A 203 -12.82 9.94 46.17
CA GLN A 203 -14.03 10.53 45.60
C GLN A 203 -14.05 10.46 44.07
N GLY A 204 -12.92 10.13 43.49
CA GLY A 204 -12.72 9.98 42.06
C GLY A 204 -12.56 8.54 41.62
N GLU A 205 -12.36 8.37 40.30
CA GLU A 205 -11.97 7.11 39.67
C GLU A 205 -10.81 7.40 38.73
N ASN A 206 -9.65 6.89 39.04
CA ASN A 206 -8.43 7.20 38.24
C ASN A 206 -8.36 6.39 36.96
N ALA A 207 -8.62 7.03 35.81
CA ALA A 207 -8.54 6.41 34.48
C ALA A 207 -7.13 5.95 34.11
N LEU A 208 -6.08 6.68 34.55
CA LEU A 208 -4.70 6.30 34.32
C LEU A 208 -4.36 4.97 34.99
N LEU A 209 -4.83 4.73 36.22
CA LEU A 209 -4.59 3.46 36.90
C LEU A 209 -5.33 2.29 36.24
N LYS A 210 -6.54 2.53 35.70
CA LYS A 210 -7.24 1.53 34.87
C LYS A 210 -6.44 1.21 33.62
N MET A 211 -5.95 2.25 32.92
CA MET A 211 -5.14 2.06 31.70
C MET A 211 -3.83 1.34 31.99
N ASN A 212 -3.17 1.64 33.11
CA ASN A 212 -1.95 0.95 33.50
C ASN A 212 -2.16 -0.57 33.67
N GLN A 213 -3.32 -1.01 34.17
CA GLN A 213 -3.66 -2.42 34.26
C GLN A 213 -3.81 -3.06 32.85
N ILE A 214 -4.46 -2.33 31.93
CA ILE A 214 -4.60 -2.79 30.54
C ILE A 214 -3.23 -2.89 29.87
N VAL A 215 -2.40 -1.85 29.97
CA VAL A 215 -1.04 -1.81 29.43
C VAL A 215 -0.20 -2.99 29.91
N SER A 216 -0.23 -3.28 31.23
CA SER A 216 0.49 -4.44 31.79
C SER A 216 0.00 -5.77 31.21
N ARG A 217 -1.29 -5.90 30.90
CA ARG A 217 -1.81 -7.13 30.28
C ARG A 217 -1.39 -7.22 28.80
N ILE A 218 -1.40 -6.10 28.08
CA ILE A 218 -0.97 -6.02 26.68
C ILE A 218 0.53 -6.34 26.54
N ASP A 219 1.37 -5.80 27.42
CA ASP A 219 2.81 -6.05 27.42
C ASP A 219 3.15 -7.54 27.63
N ASN A 220 2.28 -8.26 28.32
CA ASN A 220 2.40 -9.71 28.54
C ASN A 220 1.49 -10.55 27.62
N PHE A 221 1.08 -10.01 26.45
CA PHE A 221 0.19 -10.71 25.53
C PHE A 221 0.82 -11.97 24.95
N ASP A 222 0.15 -13.10 25.10
CA ASP A 222 0.65 -14.38 24.61
C ASP A 222 0.16 -14.66 23.17
N TRP A 223 1.07 -14.55 22.22
CA TRP A 223 0.81 -14.80 20.80
C TRP A 223 0.59 -16.29 20.47
N LYS A 224 0.95 -17.23 21.36
CA LYS A 224 0.87 -18.67 21.08
C LYS A 224 -0.53 -19.13 20.68
N HIS A 225 -1.55 -18.52 21.23
CA HIS A 225 -2.94 -18.81 20.88
C HIS A 225 -3.37 -18.30 19.49
N HIS A 226 -2.53 -17.49 18.84
CA HIS A 226 -2.84 -16.85 17.56
C HIS A 226 -1.99 -17.38 16.40
N CYS A 227 -0.74 -17.78 16.65
CA CYS A 227 0.16 -18.22 15.59
C CYS A 227 1.02 -19.45 15.96
N GLY A 228 0.77 -20.09 17.13
CA GLY A 228 1.61 -21.19 17.61
C GLY A 228 3.00 -20.73 18.06
N THR A 229 3.97 -21.66 18.13
CA THR A 229 5.31 -21.37 18.66
C THR A 229 6.25 -20.75 17.63
N ASP A 230 6.14 -21.14 16.37
CA ASP A 230 7.10 -20.80 15.30
C ASP A 230 6.58 -19.72 14.35
N CYS A 231 5.30 -19.32 14.48
CA CYS A 231 4.63 -18.29 13.71
C CYS A 231 4.82 -18.45 12.19
N HIS A 232 5.69 -17.67 11.54
CA HIS A 232 5.86 -17.73 10.08
C HIS A 232 7.35 -17.85 9.71
N HIS A 233 7.69 -18.80 8.83
CA HIS A 233 9.08 -19.18 8.53
C HIS A 233 9.88 -18.06 7.84
N VAL A 234 9.23 -17.16 7.07
CA VAL A 234 9.89 -16.00 6.44
C VAL A 234 9.76 -14.74 7.29
N MET A 235 8.56 -14.46 7.82
CA MET A 235 8.27 -13.20 8.54
C MET A 235 8.61 -13.26 10.04
N GLY A 236 8.87 -14.44 10.56
CA GLY A 236 9.12 -14.64 12.00
C GLY A 236 7.86 -14.42 12.85
N LYS A 237 8.03 -13.73 13.97
CA LYS A 237 6.96 -13.52 14.96
C LYS A 237 6.19 -12.22 14.70
N PRO A 238 4.90 -12.17 15.09
CA PRO A 238 4.18 -10.91 15.19
C PRO A 238 4.80 -10.02 16.26
N THR A 239 4.54 -8.72 16.18
CA THR A 239 4.99 -7.74 17.17
C THR A 239 3.84 -6.89 17.66
N MET A 240 3.96 -6.38 18.89
CA MET A 240 3.03 -5.45 19.51
C MET A 240 3.84 -4.34 20.19
N ASN A 241 3.52 -3.11 19.87
CA ASN A 241 4.17 -1.92 20.43
C ASN A 241 3.13 -0.96 20.98
N ILE A 242 3.25 -0.60 22.26
CA ILE A 242 2.44 0.47 22.87
C ILE A 242 3.10 1.78 22.46
N ALA A 243 2.48 2.50 21.52
CA ALA A 243 3.09 3.64 20.86
C ALA A 243 2.88 4.96 21.59
N THR A 244 1.68 5.19 22.10
CA THR A 244 1.38 6.42 22.87
C THR A 244 0.64 6.09 24.15
N PHE A 245 0.84 6.94 25.19
CA PHE A 245 0.05 6.89 26.41
C PHE A 245 -0.20 8.33 26.89
N ASN A 246 -1.47 8.76 26.89
CA ASN A 246 -1.87 10.10 27.27
C ASN A 246 -2.91 10.03 28.40
N SER A 247 -2.72 10.79 29.48
CA SER A 247 -3.67 10.88 30.58
C SER A 247 -3.41 12.10 31.47
N GLY A 248 -4.47 12.61 32.10
CA GLY A 248 -4.43 13.71 33.02
C GLY A 248 -4.24 15.08 32.38
N LEU A 249 -4.72 16.13 33.06
CA LEU A 249 -4.61 17.53 32.62
C LEU A 249 -3.69 18.35 33.53
N ASN A 250 -3.64 18.01 34.80
CA ASN A 250 -2.85 18.71 35.84
C ASN A 250 -2.55 17.77 37.02
N THR A 251 -1.62 18.20 37.89
CA THR A 251 -1.13 17.37 39.01
C THR A 251 -2.13 17.26 40.16
N ASN A 252 -3.02 18.22 40.33
CA ASN A 252 -3.92 18.29 41.48
C ASN A 252 -5.35 17.78 41.24
N SER A 253 -5.55 17.00 40.16
CA SER A 253 -6.81 16.35 39.83
C SER A 253 -6.62 14.86 39.54
N VAL A 254 -7.60 14.05 39.95
CA VAL A 254 -7.67 12.64 39.54
C VAL A 254 -7.97 12.58 38.00
N PRO A 255 -7.19 11.88 37.19
CA PRO A 255 -7.46 11.74 35.76
C PRO A 255 -8.77 11.00 35.48
N ASP A 256 -9.64 11.60 34.69
CA ASP A 256 -10.94 11.03 34.27
C ASP A 256 -10.92 10.38 32.89
N ALA A 257 -9.80 10.50 32.15
CA ALA A 257 -9.58 9.84 30.87
C ALA A 257 -8.12 9.42 30.71
N ALA A 258 -7.92 8.29 30.05
CA ALA A 258 -6.60 7.89 29.54
C ALA A 258 -6.77 7.19 28.21
N ARG A 259 -5.79 7.37 27.30
CA ARG A 259 -5.74 6.77 25.98
C ARG A 259 -4.37 6.21 25.69
N VAL A 260 -4.34 5.04 25.06
CA VAL A 260 -3.14 4.45 24.48
C VAL A 260 -3.40 4.03 23.03
N THR A 261 -2.38 4.10 22.20
CA THR A 261 -2.39 3.48 20.87
C THR A 261 -1.42 2.31 20.83
N VAL A 262 -1.82 1.25 20.14
CA VAL A 262 -1.02 0.02 19.99
C VAL A 262 -0.85 -0.27 18.52
N ASP A 263 0.40 -0.46 18.10
CA ASP A 263 0.80 -0.91 16.75
C ASP A 263 1.09 -2.41 16.82
N MET A 264 0.36 -3.20 16.05
CA MET A 264 0.56 -4.64 15.92
C MET A 264 0.95 -4.98 14.50
N ARG A 265 2.04 -5.77 14.35
CA ARG A 265 2.47 -6.33 13.08
C ARG A 265 2.18 -7.82 13.09
N THR A 266 1.26 -8.25 12.24
CA THR A 266 0.77 -9.62 12.19
C THR A 266 1.43 -10.42 11.07
N VAL A 267 1.32 -11.74 11.13
CA VAL A 267 1.84 -12.65 10.10
C VAL A 267 0.71 -13.53 9.56
N PRO A 268 0.86 -14.17 8.39
CA PRO A 268 -0.14 -15.11 7.87
C PRO A 268 -0.58 -16.12 8.91
N GLY A 269 -1.87 -16.44 8.90
CA GLY A 269 -2.51 -17.32 9.90
C GLY A 269 -3.11 -16.58 11.10
N ILE A 270 -2.79 -15.32 11.34
CA ILE A 270 -3.42 -14.51 12.39
C ILE A 270 -4.69 -13.86 11.85
N ASP A 271 -5.83 -14.28 12.39
CA ASP A 271 -7.13 -13.65 12.13
C ASP A 271 -7.29 -12.39 13.00
N HIS A 272 -7.37 -11.22 12.35
CA HIS A 272 -7.54 -9.94 13.02
C HIS A 272 -8.87 -9.83 13.79
N VAL A 273 -9.93 -10.48 13.34
CA VAL A 273 -11.21 -10.49 14.07
C VAL A 273 -11.07 -11.24 15.39
N HIS A 274 -10.38 -12.40 15.35
CA HIS A 274 -10.10 -13.17 16.56
C HIS A 274 -9.14 -12.43 17.49
N LEU A 275 -8.11 -11.77 16.94
CA LEU A 275 -7.15 -10.97 17.70
C LEU A 275 -7.85 -9.78 18.41
N CYS A 276 -8.72 -9.07 17.71
CA CYS A 276 -9.51 -7.99 18.31
C CYS A 276 -10.37 -8.49 19.48
N ARG A 277 -11.07 -9.61 19.33
CA ARG A 277 -11.87 -10.21 20.42
C ARG A 277 -11.03 -10.59 21.63
N SER A 278 -9.83 -11.11 21.41
CA SER A 278 -8.89 -11.44 22.49
C SER A 278 -8.43 -10.18 23.23
N LEU A 279 -8.15 -9.09 22.52
CA LEU A 279 -7.81 -7.79 23.11
C LEU A 279 -9.00 -7.20 23.86
N GLU A 280 -10.20 -7.22 23.32
CA GLU A 280 -11.42 -6.78 23.99
C GLU A 280 -11.65 -7.56 25.29
N THR A 281 -11.43 -8.87 25.27
CA THR A 281 -11.52 -9.74 26.46
C THR A 281 -10.47 -9.35 27.51
N LEU A 282 -9.25 -9.08 27.08
CA LEU A 282 -8.13 -8.64 27.93
C LEU A 282 -8.41 -7.26 28.57
N ILE A 283 -8.99 -6.33 27.81
CA ILE A 283 -9.40 -5.00 28.29
C ILE A 283 -10.54 -5.11 29.30
N GLY A 284 -11.53 -5.97 29.00
CA GLY A 284 -12.70 -6.23 29.83
C GLY A 284 -13.46 -4.93 30.16
N PRO A 285 -14.03 -4.81 31.38
CA PRO A 285 -14.83 -3.64 31.77
C PRO A 285 -14.00 -2.38 32.08
N LEU A 286 -12.67 -2.45 32.00
CA LEU A 286 -11.80 -1.33 32.34
C LEU A 286 -11.79 -0.24 31.25
N GLY A 287 -12.06 -0.59 29.99
CA GLY A 287 -11.98 0.35 28.88
C GLY A 287 -12.72 -0.10 27.63
N THR A 288 -12.58 0.66 26.58
CA THR A 288 -13.09 0.36 25.23
C THR A 288 -11.98 0.43 24.21
N MET A 289 -12.10 -0.33 23.14
CA MET A 289 -11.13 -0.35 22.02
C MET A 289 -11.83 0.03 20.73
N ARG A 290 -11.12 0.76 19.86
CA ARG A 290 -11.50 0.95 18.46
C ARG A 290 -10.32 0.65 17.54
N LYS A 291 -10.60 0.12 16.38
CA LYS A 291 -9.60 0.01 15.31
C LYS A 291 -9.34 1.39 14.71
N ILE A 292 -8.07 1.67 14.40
CA ILE A 292 -7.64 2.86 13.66
C ILE A 292 -7.38 2.47 12.21
N ILE A 293 -6.49 1.49 12.00
CA ILE A 293 -6.11 0.96 10.68
C ILE A 293 -6.01 -0.56 10.78
N GLU A 294 -6.37 -1.22 9.71
CA GLU A 294 -6.21 -2.66 9.55
C GLU A 294 -5.82 -2.97 8.11
N THR A 295 -4.72 -3.69 7.91
CA THR A 295 -4.31 -4.27 6.63
C THR A 295 -3.87 -5.72 6.88
N PRO A 296 -4.40 -6.71 6.16
CA PRO A 296 -4.01 -8.11 6.39
C PRO A 296 -2.55 -8.34 5.99
N PRO A 297 -1.91 -9.39 6.49
CA PRO A 297 -0.61 -9.80 5.99
C PRO A 297 -0.73 -10.30 4.54
N LEU A 298 0.27 -10.01 3.73
CA LEU A 298 0.43 -10.53 2.38
C LEU A 298 1.58 -11.54 2.37
N TYR A 299 1.35 -12.71 1.82
CA TYR A 299 2.41 -13.69 1.58
C TYR A 299 2.05 -14.59 0.41
N SER A 300 3.04 -14.86 -0.41
CA SER A 300 2.94 -15.85 -1.48
C SER A 300 4.10 -16.83 -1.36
N GLU A 301 3.79 -18.12 -1.27
CA GLU A 301 4.82 -19.15 -1.40
C GLU A 301 5.43 -19.09 -2.79
N PRO A 302 6.77 -19.15 -2.91
CA PRO A 302 7.42 -19.20 -4.22
C PRO A 302 6.91 -20.37 -5.06
N ASP A 303 6.42 -20.05 -6.25
CA ASP A 303 6.00 -20.97 -7.30
C ASP A 303 6.77 -20.70 -8.60
N GLU A 304 6.50 -21.45 -9.66
CA GLU A 304 7.17 -21.29 -10.95
C GLU A 304 7.05 -19.88 -11.53
N TRP A 305 5.90 -19.21 -11.32
CA TRP A 305 5.71 -17.83 -11.80
C TRP A 305 6.52 -16.84 -10.96
N ILE A 306 6.49 -16.94 -9.63
CA ILE A 306 7.29 -16.08 -8.74
C ILE A 306 8.78 -16.25 -9.08
N GLU A 307 9.26 -17.47 -9.24
CA GLU A 307 10.65 -17.72 -9.64
C GLU A 307 10.98 -17.07 -11.00
N SER A 308 10.06 -17.10 -11.98
CA SER A 308 10.25 -16.42 -13.27
C SER A 308 10.37 -14.90 -13.14
N VAL A 309 9.63 -14.29 -12.19
CA VAL A 309 9.75 -12.85 -11.87
C VAL A 309 11.11 -12.55 -11.24
N PHE A 310 11.61 -13.41 -10.34
CA PHE A 310 12.97 -13.28 -9.78
C PHE A 310 14.04 -13.42 -10.86
N ASP A 311 13.88 -14.33 -11.82
CA ASP A 311 14.78 -14.49 -12.97
C ASP A 311 14.74 -13.26 -13.87
N ALA A 312 13.55 -12.69 -14.12
CA ALA A 312 13.42 -11.44 -14.85
C ALA A 312 14.16 -10.30 -14.14
N ALA A 313 13.94 -10.12 -12.84
CA ALA A 313 14.61 -9.09 -12.06
C ALA A 313 16.14 -9.27 -12.09
N GLN A 314 16.65 -10.49 -11.94
CA GLN A 314 18.07 -10.80 -12.02
C GLN A 314 18.67 -10.43 -13.39
N ALA A 315 17.96 -10.70 -14.48
CA ALA A 315 18.45 -10.41 -15.82
C ALA A 315 18.68 -8.91 -16.06
N PHE A 316 17.86 -8.04 -15.42
CA PHE A 316 17.96 -6.59 -15.60
C PHE A 316 18.78 -5.90 -14.50
N THR A 317 18.77 -6.40 -13.27
CA THR A 317 19.47 -5.78 -12.13
C THR A 317 20.82 -6.42 -11.83
N GLY A 318 21.07 -7.62 -12.33
CA GLY A 318 22.23 -8.44 -11.97
C GLY A 318 22.13 -9.04 -10.55
N GLN A 319 21.03 -8.84 -9.84
CA GLN A 319 20.84 -9.28 -8.46
C GLN A 319 19.68 -10.27 -8.34
N ARG A 320 19.88 -11.35 -7.59
CA ARG A 320 18.83 -12.30 -7.21
C ARG A 320 18.82 -12.46 -5.70
N PRO A 321 18.08 -11.61 -4.97
CA PRO A 321 17.93 -11.79 -3.52
C PRO A 321 17.18 -13.09 -3.21
N PRO A 322 17.37 -13.67 -2.03
CA PRO A 322 16.47 -14.74 -1.58
C PRO A 322 15.05 -14.20 -1.40
N PRO A 323 14.01 -15.03 -1.62
CA PRO A 323 12.63 -14.63 -1.35
C PRO A 323 12.48 -14.08 0.07
N SER A 324 11.99 -12.85 0.18
CA SER A 324 11.87 -12.12 1.44
C SER A 324 10.66 -11.17 1.40
N THR A 325 10.42 -10.44 2.50
CA THR A 325 9.27 -9.56 2.65
C THR A 325 9.70 -8.13 2.92
N ILE A 326 8.88 -7.17 2.49
CA ILE A 326 9.09 -5.75 2.81
C ILE A 326 8.57 -5.40 4.20
N MET A 327 8.95 -4.21 4.70
CA MET A 327 8.65 -3.76 6.06
C MET A 327 7.35 -2.94 6.17
N PHE A 328 6.79 -2.49 5.05
CA PHE A 328 5.54 -1.72 4.97
C PHE A 328 4.43 -2.57 4.34
N SER A 329 3.17 -2.16 4.53
CA SER A 329 1.99 -2.80 3.94
C SER A 329 1.68 -2.19 2.58
N THR A 330 0.91 -2.90 1.77
CA THR A 330 0.51 -2.48 0.42
C THR A 330 -0.94 -2.89 0.12
N ASP A 331 -1.54 -2.30 -0.89
CA ASP A 331 -2.84 -2.70 -1.44
C ASP A 331 -2.91 -4.18 -1.88
N GLY A 332 -1.75 -4.77 -2.16
CA GLY A 332 -1.65 -6.17 -2.58
C GLY A 332 -2.36 -7.16 -1.66
N ALA A 333 -2.37 -6.90 -0.35
CA ALA A 333 -3.02 -7.77 0.63
C ALA A 333 -4.56 -7.78 0.50
N ASP A 334 -5.17 -6.60 0.36
CA ASP A 334 -6.62 -6.49 0.21
C ASP A 334 -7.07 -6.95 -1.19
N LEU A 335 -6.28 -6.65 -2.23
CA LEU A 335 -6.54 -7.12 -3.59
C LEU A 335 -6.41 -8.65 -3.70
N GLN A 336 -5.37 -9.26 -3.13
CA GLN A 336 -5.23 -10.73 -3.11
C GLN A 336 -6.46 -11.40 -2.48
N ARG A 337 -6.96 -10.85 -1.35
CA ARG A 337 -8.21 -11.31 -0.71
C ARG A 337 -9.42 -11.09 -1.61
N GLY A 338 -9.51 -9.94 -2.27
CA GLY A 338 -10.59 -9.60 -3.20
C GLY A 338 -10.68 -10.54 -4.39
N TYR A 339 -9.55 -11.07 -4.86
CA TYR A 339 -9.48 -12.11 -5.88
C TYR A 339 -9.72 -13.54 -5.35
N GLY A 340 -10.13 -13.69 -4.08
CA GLY A 340 -10.46 -14.99 -3.48
C GLY A 340 -9.35 -15.60 -2.64
N GLY A 341 -8.24 -14.93 -2.48
CA GLY A 341 -7.06 -15.38 -1.72
C GLY A 341 -6.16 -16.34 -2.51
N GLY A 342 -4.92 -16.48 -2.06
CA GLY A 342 -3.97 -17.44 -2.64
C GLY A 342 -3.44 -17.12 -4.04
N VAL A 343 -3.79 -15.96 -4.60
CA VAL A 343 -3.24 -15.51 -5.88
C VAL A 343 -1.76 -15.16 -5.69
N PRO A 344 -0.81 -15.76 -6.44
CA PRO A 344 0.60 -15.42 -6.36
C PRO A 344 0.83 -13.93 -6.53
N THR A 345 1.53 -13.32 -5.58
CA THR A 345 1.72 -11.86 -5.53
C THR A 345 3.17 -11.52 -5.31
N VAL A 346 3.72 -10.63 -6.13
CA VAL A 346 5.07 -10.07 -6.00
C VAL A 346 4.98 -8.56 -5.87
N ILE A 347 5.80 -7.99 -5.00
CA ILE A 347 5.97 -6.56 -4.83
C ILE A 347 7.27 -6.16 -5.54
N LEU A 348 7.18 -5.28 -6.55
CA LEU A 348 8.28 -5.00 -7.46
C LEU A 348 8.09 -3.66 -8.16
N GLY A 349 8.94 -2.68 -7.88
CA GLY A 349 8.91 -1.37 -8.54
C GLY A 349 10.21 -0.59 -8.42
N PRO A 350 10.34 0.53 -9.16
CA PRO A 350 11.61 1.25 -9.33
C PRO A 350 12.02 2.09 -8.12
N GLY A 351 11.06 2.52 -7.28
CA GLY A 351 11.30 3.43 -6.19
C GLY A 351 12.28 2.88 -5.13
N GLU A 352 12.99 3.77 -4.45
CA GLU A 352 13.85 3.41 -3.32
C GLU A 352 13.07 3.44 -2.01
N PRO A 353 12.95 2.31 -1.27
CA PRO A 353 12.17 2.27 -0.02
C PRO A 353 12.61 3.33 1.01
N SER A 354 13.90 3.65 1.05
CA SER A 354 14.47 4.63 1.99
C SER A 354 14.11 6.08 1.67
N LEU A 355 13.58 6.36 0.48
CA LEU A 355 13.19 7.69 0.03
C LEU A 355 11.69 7.94 0.14
N ALA A 356 10.89 6.90 0.38
CA ALA A 356 9.45 7.03 0.61
C ALA A 356 9.19 7.99 1.79
N HIS A 357 8.22 8.90 1.61
CA HIS A 357 7.80 9.90 2.59
C HIS A 357 8.85 10.97 2.97
N GLN A 358 10.04 10.95 2.36
CA GLN A 358 11.11 11.91 2.65
C GLN A 358 10.87 13.26 1.93
N THR A 359 11.40 14.35 2.50
CA THR A 359 11.54 15.62 1.77
C THR A 359 12.60 15.45 0.67
N ASP A 360 12.39 16.08 -0.48
CA ASP A 360 13.22 15.91 -1.67
C ASP A 360 13.25 14.46 -2.19
N GLU A 361 12.12 13.78 -2.05
CA GLU A 361 11.89 12.46 -2.64
C GLU A 361 12.24 12.44 -4.13
N TRP A 362 12.90 11.38 -4.58
CA TRP A 362 13.26 11.17 -5.98
C TRP A 362 13.25 9.68 -6.35
N CYS A 363 13.10 9.40 -7.63
CA CYS A 363 13.27 8.08 -8.21
C CYS A 363 14.35 8.11 -9.30
N SER A 364 15.12 7.03 -9.43
CA SER A 364 16.10 6.87 -10.51
C SER A 364 15.40 6.73 -11.87
N VAL A 365 15.78 7.58 -12.83
CA VAL A 365 15.27 7.49 -14.21
C VAL A 365 15.64 6.16 -14.83
N GLY A 366 16.89 5.71 -14.63
CA GLY A 366 17.35 4.41 -15.14
C GLY A 366 16.57 3.24 -14.51
N LYS A 367 16.22 3.30 -13.22
CA LYS A 367 15.37 2.27 -12.61
C LYS A 367 13.95 2.26 -13.16
N ILE A 368 13.37 3.42 -13.49
CA ILE A 368 12.06 3.50 -14.14
C ILE A 368 12.10 2.82 -15.51
N GLU A 369 13.12 3.09 -16.31
CA GLU A 369 13.30 2.47 -17.63
C GLU A 369 13.49 0.96 -17.55
N VAL A 370 14.34 0.49 -16.64
CA VAL A 370 14.54 -0.93 -16.34
C VAL A 370 13.23 -1.61 -15.90
N SER A 371 12.41 -0.92 -15.08
CA SER A 371 11.10 -1.48 -14.66
C SER A 371 10.18 -1.70 -15.85
N VAL A 372 10.17 -0.81 -16.85
CA VAL A 372 9.34 -1.00 -18.05
C VAL A 372 9.72 -2.29 -18.76
N GLU A 373 11.01 -2.50 -19.05
CA GLU A 373 11.50 -3.69 -19.75
C GLU A 373 11.21 -4.99 -18.96
N MET A 374 11.38 -4.92 -17.65
CA MET A 374 11.10 -6.03 -16.74
C MET A 374 9.61 -6.36 -16.70
N PHE A 375 8.74 -5.35 -16.58
CA PHE A 375 7.28 -5.54 -16.59
C PHE A 375 6.79 -6.04 -17.96
N GLU A 376 7.35 -5.54 -19.07
CA GLU A 376 7.06 -6.10 -20.40
C GLU A 376 7.39 -7.58 -20.47
N ARG A 377 8.55 -7.99 -19.95
CA ARG A 377 8.95 -9.39 -19.91
C ARG A 377 7.96 -10.23 -19.09
N VAL A 378 7.61 -9.79 -17.88
CA VAL A 378 6.63 -10.48 -17.00
C VAL A 378 5.29 -10.62 -17.70
N ILE A 379 4.79 -9.54 -18.34
CA ILE A 379 3.52 -9.57 -19.09
C ILE A 379 3.60 -10.53 -20.29
N ARG A 380 4.68 -10.51 -21.04
CA ARG A 380 4.88 -11.41 -22.21
C ARG A 380 4.91 -12.87 -21.80
N GLU A 381 5.73 -13.21 -20.80
CA GLU A 381 5.85 -14.59 -20.30
C GLU A 381 4.51 -15.12 -19.78
N TRP A 382 3.73 -14.29 -19.03
CA TRP A 382 2.41 -14.67 -18.58
C TRP A 382 1.45 -14.97 -19.73
N ASN A 383 1.50 -14.14 -20.77
CA ASN A 383 0.55 -14.17 -21.88
C ASN A 383 1.00 -15.06 -23.06
N GLY A 384 2.23 -15.56 -23.06
CA GLY A 384 2.79 -16.39 -24.14
C GLY A 384 2.97 -15.62 -25.45
N ILE A 385 3.38 -14.35 -25.41
CA ILE A 385 3.54 -13.45 -26.56
C ILE A 385 4.97 -12.90 -26.69
#